data_ec1fbc15b0063f0310f40c9ff7b9e14b
#
_entry.id   ec1fbc15b0063f0310f40c9ff7b9e14b
#
_cell.length_a   1.000
_cell.length_b   1.000
_cell.length_c   1.000
_cell.angle_alpha   90.00
_cell.angle_beta   90.00
_cell.angle_gamma   90.00
#
_symmetry.space_group_name_H-M   'P 1'
#
loop_
_entity.id
_entity.type
_entity.pdbx_description
1 polymer ?
#
loop_
_entity_poly.entity_id
_entity_poly.type
_entity_poly.pdbx_seq_one_letter_code
_entity_poly.pdbx_strand_id
1 'polypeptide(L)'
;MDHKEAIELLPAYLDQELGIPDTVALEHHLNDCPECQREYAEQNGVRVLLKNDAAHFRAPAHLAERIQMSLPKERPNISTRKTWRLNWLNTGAVMATLLAVVWSGALYFTLPTAQERLMEELVSNHVRSLQVDHLSDVASTDQHTVKPWFNGKLDFSPPFIDLAPQGYPLIGGRLDYLNGRTVAVLIYRHNQHPINLYVWPSRNPDMTPHAQDHQGFHIIMWTASGMGYWAVSDLAANELKLFVSGLMASKP
;
A
#
# COMPACT_ATOMS: atom_id res chain seq x y z
N MET A 1 32.94 -26.87 1.51
CA MET A 1 33.91 -27.64 2.32
C MET A 1 34.87 -28.33 1.39
N ASP A 2 36.18 -28.21 1.61
CA ASP A 2 37.16 -28.95 0.80
C ASP A 2 37.38 -30.37 1.32
N HIS A 3 38.12 -31.20 0.56
CA HIS A 3 38.34 -32.61 0.89
C HIS A 3 39.16 -32.80 2.17
N LYS A 4 40.17 -31.96 2.39
CA LYS A 4 41.03 -32.03 3.57
C LYS A 4 40.28 -31.67 4.84
N GLU A 5 39.47 -30.60 4.78
CA GLU A 5 38.61 -30.16 5.87
C GLU A 5 37.56 -31.22 6.22
N ALA A 6 36.99 -31.90 5.21
CA ALA A 6 36.04 -32.99 5.41
C ALA A 6 36.66 -34.16 6.17
N ILE A 7 37.90 -34.60 5.82
CA ILE A 7 38.60 -35.68 6.51
C ILE A 7 38.90 -35.29 7.98
N GLU A 8 39.30 -34.06 8.24
CA GLU A 8 39.59 -33.61 9.60
C GLU A 8 38.35 -33.60 10.53
N LEU A 9 37.14 -33.39 9.94
CA LEU A 9 35.88 -33.35 10.67
C LEU A 9 35.20 -34.73 10.85
N LEU A 10 35.61 -35.75 10.05
CA LEU A 10 35.00 -37.10 10.12
C LEU A 10 34.99 -37.73 11.51
N PRO A 11 36.06 -37.70 12.32
CA PRO A 11 36.03 -38.27 13.65
C PRO A 11 35.00 -37.60 14.56
N ALA A 12 34.93 -36.27 14.56
CA ALA A 12 33.98 -35.49 15.37
C ALA A 12 32.52 -35.73 14.91
N TYR A 13 32.32 -35.91 13.57
CA TYR A 13 31.01 -36.26 13.03
C TYR A 13 30.56 -37.67 13.51
N LEU A 14 31.45 -38.64 13.48
CA LEU A 14 31.15 -39.99 13.98
C LEU A 14 30.81 -40.01 15.46
N ASP A 15 31.42 -39.11 16.25
CA ASP A 15 31.15 -38.99 17.69
C ASP A 15 29.99 -38.07 18.03
N GLN A 16 29.34 -37.45 17.01
CA GLN A 16 28.22 -36.52 17.14
C GLN A 16 28.57 -35.24 17.92
N GLU A 17 29.81 -34.79 17.76
CA GLU A 17 30.33 -33.59 18.46
C GLU A 17 30.34 -32.35 17.56
N LEU A 18 29.97 -32.47 16.28
CA LEU A 18 29.92 -31.34 15.35
C LEU A 18 28.70 -30.44 15.60
N GLY A 19 28.90 -29.14 15.38
CA GLY A 19 27.80 -28.18 15.30
C GLY A 19 26.92 -28.40 14.06
N ILE A 20 25.68 -27.91 14.10
CA ILE A 20 24.71 -28.07 13.01
C ILE A 20 25.24 -27.59 11.64
N PRO A 21 25.90 -26.40 11.53
CA PRO A 21 26.40 -25.92 10.23
C PRO A 21 27.44 -26.88 9.60
N ASP A 22 28.39 -27.36 10.42
CA ASP A 22 29.47 -28.24 9.98
C ASP A 22 28.95 -29.62 9.64
N THR A 23 27.99 -30.13 10.39
CA THR A 23 27.28 -31.39 10.08
C THR A 23 26.64 -31.35 8.71
N VAL A 24 25.85 -30.33 8.39
CA VAL A 24 25.17 -30.18 7.10
C VAL A 24 26.18 -30.04 5.96
N ALA A 25 27.25 -29.25 6.16
CA ALA A 25 28.28 -29.06 5.17
C ALA A 25 29.05 -30.35 4.87
N LEU A 26 29.35 -31.16 5.90
CA LEU A 26 30.02 -32.45 5.77
C LEU A 26 29.10 -33.48 5.09
N GLU A 27 27.84 -33.58 5.45
CA GLU A 27 26.86 -34.46 4.81
C GLU A 27 26.73 -34.19 3.31
N HIS A 28 26.69 -32.89 2.93
CA HIS A 28 26.68 -32.50 1.53
C HIS A 28 27.96 -32.96 0.80
N HIS A 29 29.14 -32.76 1.41
CA HIS A 29 30.41 -33.23 0.85
C HIS A 29 30.48 -34.75 0.73
N LEU A 30 30.00 -35.50 1.74
CA LEU A 30 29.95 -36.95 1.71
C LEU A 30 29.06 -37.48 0.58
N ASN A 31 28.01 -36.80 0.19
CA ASN A 31 27.18 -37.22 -0.96
C ASN A 31 27.92 -37.09 -2.30
N ASP A 32 28.86 -36.15 -2.41
CA ASP A 32 29.53 -35.83 -3.67
C ASP A 32 30.95 -36.45 -3.79
N CYS A 33 31.59 -36.86 -2.68
CA CYS A 33 32.96 -37.31 -2.66
C CYS A 33 33.09 -38.82 -2.31
N PRO A 34 33.37 -39.72 -3.30
CA PRO A 34 33.51 -41.16 -3.05
C PRO A 34 34.66 -41.53 -2.12
N GLU A 35 35.69 -40.70 -2.05
CA GLU A 35 36.86 -40.93 -1.21
C GLU A 35 36.54 -40.69 0.27
N CYS A 36 35.85 -39.60 0.59
CA CYS A 36 35.36 -39.35 1.93
C CYS A 36 34.30 -40.36 2.37
N GLN A 37 33.47 -40.84 1.47
CA GLN A 37 32.53 -41.94 1.77
C GLN A 37 33.24 -43.23 2.20
N ARG A 38 34.35 -43.61 1.53
CA ARG A 38 35.14 -44.77 1.91
C ARG A 38 35.78 -44.59 3.28
N GLU A 39 36.42 -43.46 3.51
CA GLU A 39 37.02 -43.13 4.81
C GLU A 39 35.97 -43.16 5.95
N TYR A 40 34.81 -42.56 5.72
CA TYR A 40 33.70 -42.63 6.67
C TYR A 40 33.26 -44.09 6.93
N ALA A 41 33.13 -44.92 5.90
CA ALA A 41 32.73 -46.32 6.04
C ALA A 41 33.76 -47.15 6.83
N GLU A 42 35.07 -46.93 6.57
CA GLU A 42 36.15 -47.60 7.30
C GLU A 42 36.16 -47.21 8.78
N GLN A 43 36.12 -45.94 9.10
CA GLN A 43 36.11 -45.47 10.49
C GLN A 43 34.85 -45.91 11.22
N ASN A 44 33.68 -45.83 10.62
CA ASN A 44 32.44 -46.32 11.19
C ASN A 44 32.45 -47.84 11.38
N GLY A 45 33.05 -48.59 10.44
CA GLY A 45 33.24 -50.03 10.59
C GLY A 45 34.06 -50.39 11.83
N VAL A 46 35.20 -49.72 12.03
CA VAL A 46 36.02 -49.92 13.26
C VAL A 46 35.23 -49.58 14.52
N ARG A 47 34.47 -48.51 14.50
CA ARG A 47 33.63 -48.13 15.65
C ARG A 47 32.57 -49.18 15.98
N VAL A 48 31.92 -49.76 14.98
CA VAL A 48 30.91 -50.81 15.16
C VAL A 48 31.55 -52.07 15.75
N LEU A 49 32.72 -52.50 15.20
CA LEU A 49 33.46 -53.63 15.74
C LEU A 49 33.86 -53.41 17.18
N LEU A 50 34.43 -52.26 17.51
CA LEU A 50 34.80 -51.95 18.91
C LEU A 50 33.60 -51.97 19.84
N LYS A 51 32.45 -51.46 19.40
CA LYS A 51 31.22 -51.47 20.23
C LYS A 51 30.68 -52.89 20.47
N ASN A 52 30.83 -53.80 19.48
CA ASN A 52 30.26 -55.12 19.55
C ASN A 52 31.22 -56.16 20.22
N ASP A 53 32.53 -56.05 19.95
CA ASP A 53 33.51 -57.05 20.34
C ASP A 53 34.35 -56.62 21.56
N ALA A 54 34.34 -55.36 21.95
CA ALA A 54 35.05 -54.90 23.12
C ALA A 54 34.47 -55.55 24.39
N ALA A 55 35.34 -55.93 25.32
CA ALA A 55 34.94 -56.52 26.59
C ALA A 55 34.06 -55.59 27.41
N HIS A 56 32.81 -55.98 27.60
CA HIS A 56 31.85 -55.22 28.37
C HIS A 56 31.95 -55.62 29.86
N PHE A 57 32.39 -54.71 30.68
CA PHE A 57 32.42 -54.88 32.12
C PHE A 57 31.11 -54.41 32.74
N ARG A 58 30.49 -55.27 33.55
CA ARG A 58 29.30 -54.85 34.31
C ARG A 58 29.67 -53.78 35.33
N ALA A 59 29.04 -52.64 35.25
CA ALA A 59 29.19 -51.60 36.26
C ALA A 59 28.69 -52.07 37.64
N PRO A 60 29.38 -51.75 38.75
CA PRO A 60 28.90 -52.04 40.09
C PRO A 60 27.52 -51.40 40.33
N ALA A 61 26.62 -52.12 41.01
CA ALA A 61 25.24 -51.70 41.21
C ALA A 61 25.09 -50.29 41.84
N HIS A 62 26.06 -49.87 42.64
CA HIS A 62 26.07 -48.56 43.34
C HIS A 62 26.81 -47.46 42.58
N LEU A 63 27.33 -47.73 41.38
CA LEU A 63 28.11 -46.73 40.62
C LEU A 63 27.24 -45.54 40.18
N ALA A 64 26.04 -45.80 39.70
CA ALA A 64 25.11 -44.74 39.26
C ALA A 64 24.76 -43.79 40.42
N GLU A 65 24.50 -44.34 41.59
CA GLU A 65 24.19 -43.56 42.79
C GLU A 65 25.40 -42.72 43.25
N ARG A 66 26.61 -43.30 43.22
CA ARG A 66 27.84 -42.55 43.52
C ARG A 66 28.10 -41.41 42.54
N ILE A 67 27.88 -41.62 41.26
CA ILE A 67 28.02 -40.56 40.26
C ILE A 67 27.01 -39.45 40.53
N GLN A 68 25.75 -39.79 40.79
CA GLN A 68 24.72 -38.78 41.09
C GLN A 68 25.04 -37.99 42.40
N MET A 69 25.63 -38.64 43.40
CA MET A 69 26.07 -37.95 44.60
C MET A 69 27.32 -37.07 44.40
N SER A 70 28.20 -37.44 43.47
CA SER A 70 29.42 -36.68 43.17
C SER A 70 29.20 -35.52 42.19
N LEU A 71 28.11 -35.56 41.43
CA LEU A 71 27.76 -34.44 40.56
C LEU A 71 27.39 -33.22 41.44
N PRO A 72 27.93 -32.03 41.14
CA PRO A 72 27.50 -30.81 41.81
C PRO A 72 25.99 -30.72 41.65
N LYS A 73 25.24 -30.76 42.77
CA LYS A 73 23.82 -30.43 42.74
C LYS A 73 23.73 -29.01 42.21
N GLU A 74 23.47 -28.87 40.92
CA GLU A 74 23.06 -27.58 40.40
C GLU A 74 21.84 -27.15 41.19
N ARG A 75 22.06 -26.29 42.15
CA ARG A 75 20.96 -25.53 42.72
C ARG A 75 20.37 -24.79 41.51
N PRO A 76 19.07 -24.99 41.20
CA PRO A 76 18.48 -24.16 40.18
C PRO A 76 18.68 -22.72 40.65
N ASN A 77 19.71 -22.08 40.13
CA ASN A 77 19.88 -20.64 40.26
C ASN A 77 18.79 -20.07 39.40
N ILE A 78 17.57 -20.07 39.90
CA ILE A 78 16.46 -19.31 39.35
C ILE A 78 16.87 -17.87 39.60
N SER A 79 17.72 -17.38 38.74
CA SER A 79 18.05 -15.99 38.65
C SER A 79 16.75 -15.27 38.27
N THR A 80 15.97 -14.91 39.29
CA THR A 80 14.78 -14.05 39.16
C THR A 80 15.10 -12.73 38.51
N ARG A 81 16.38 -12.37 38.37
CA ARG A 81 16.86 -11.22 37.62
C ARG A 81 16.69 -11.36 36.08
N LYS A 82 16.71 -12.60 35.53
CA LYS A 82 16.62 -12.80 34.09
C LYS A 82 15.19 -12.68 33.57
N THR A 83 14.22 -13.10 34.40
CA THR A 83 12.78 -13.00 34.06
C THR A 83 12.30 -11.54 34.08
N TRP A 84 12.83 -10.72 34.97
CA TRP A 84 12.43 -9.30 35.04
C TRP A 84 12.95 -8.46 33.85
N ARG A 85 14.17 -8.78 33.38
CA ARG A 85 14.70 -8.14 32.15
C ARG A 85 13.95 -8.59 30.88
N LEU A 86 13.57 -9.88 30.82
CA LEU A 86 12.78 -10.36 29.66
C LEU A 86 11.37 -9.79 29.67
N ASN A 87 10.74 -9.67 30.85
CA ASN A 87 9.42 -9.06 30.96
C ASN A 87 9.44 -7.56 30.63
N TRP A 88 10.52 -6.86 30.97
CA TRP A 88 10.64 -5.44 30.61
C TRP A 88 10.89 -5.23 29.12
N LEU A 89 11.63 -6.11 28.47
CA LEU A 89 11.80 -6.12 27.02
C LEU A 89 10.47 -6.45 26.31
N ASN A 90 9.68 -7.38 26.84
CA ASN A 90 8.37 -7.71 26.28
C ASN A 90 7.36 -6.58 26.50
N THR A 91 7.33 -5.93 27.66
CA THR A 91 6.47 -4.76 27.89
C THR A 91 6.89 -3.56 27.03
N GLY A 92 8.20 -3.34 26.84
CA GLY A 92 8.71 -2.34 25.91
C GLY A 92 8.31 -2.61 24.45
N ALA A 93 8.40 -3.87 24.02
CA ALA A 93 7.98 -4.27 22.67
C ALA A 93 6.47 -4.10 22.47
N VAL A 94 5.64 -4.48 23.44
CA VAL A 94 4.18 -4.29 23.39
C VAL A 94 3.82 -2.80 23.35
N MET A 95 4.48 -1.97 24.17
CA MET A 95 4.26 -0.52 24.13
C MET A 95 4.70 0.10 22.80
N ALA A 96 5.83 -0.33 22.24
CA ALA A 96 6.30 0.14 20.95
C ALA A 96 5.35 -0.25 19.80
N THR A 97 4.80 -1.47 19.82
CA THR A 97 3.81 -1.90 18.85
C THR A 97 2.49 -1.13 18.98
N LEU A 98 2.02 -0.89 20.20
CA LEU A 98 0.82 -0.08 20.45
C LEU A 98 1.02 1.37 19.95
N LEU A 99 2.16 1.98 20.23
CA LEU A 99 2.50 3.31 19.72
C LEU A 99 2.59 3.33 18.19
N ALA A 100 3.18 2.31 17.57
CA ALA A 100 3.25 2.19 16.11
C ALA A 100 1.86 2.03 15.49
N VAL A 101 0.96 1.26 16.11
CA VAL A 101 -0.43 1.10 15.65
C VAL A 101 -1.21 2.41 15.80
N VAL A 102 -1.09 3.09 16.93
CA VAL A 102 -1.74 4.40 17.15
C VAL A 102 -1.20 5.44 16.15
N TRP A 103 0.12 5.48 15.96
CA TRP A 103 0.75 6.39 14.99
C TRP A 103 0.33 6.09 13.56
N SER A 104 0.32 4.82 13.17
CA SER A 104 -0.15 4.38 11.84
C SER A 104 -1.62 4.70 11.63
N GLY A 105 -2.47 4.48 12.65
CA GLY A 105 -3.87 4.88 12.62
C GLY A 105 -4.04 6.38 12.48
N ALA A 106 -3.31 7.18 13.25
CA ALA A 106 -3.34 8.64 13.15
C ALA A 106 -2.93 9.12 11.75
N LEU A 107 -1.85 8.57 11.18
CA LEU A 107 -1.43 8.86 9.81
C LEU A 107 -2.50 8.46 8.77
N TYR A 108 -3.13 7.32 8.95
CA TYR A 108 -4.20 6.86 8.04
C TYR A 108 -5.38 7.83 8.02
N PHE A 109 -5.79 8.36 9.18
CA PHE A 109 -6.89 9.33 9.29
C PHE A 109 -6.51 10.75 8.85
N THR A 110 -5.22 11.07 8.74
CA THR A 110 -4.76 12.38 8.23
C THR A 110 -4.53 12.38 6.72
N LEU A 111 -4.53 11.23 6.05
CA LEU A 111 -4.40 11.17 4.61
C LEU A 111 -5.68 11.69 3.95
N PRO A 112 -5.59 12.64 3.01
CA PRO A 112 -6.75 13.15 2.30
C PRO A 112 -7.42 12.02 1.52
N THR A 113 -8.73 11.97 1.58
CA THR A 113 -9.55 11.01 0.83
C THR A 113 -9.40 11.25 -0.67
N ALA A 114 -9.74 10.24 -1.49
CA ALA A 114 -9.73 10.40 -2.94
C ALA A 114 -10.64 11.55 -3.41
N GLN A 115 -11.73 11.79 -2.70
CA GLN A 115 -12.65 12.88 -2.99
C GLN A 115 -12.06 14.25 -2.64
N GLU A 116 -11.38 14.38 -1.51
CA GLU A 116 -10.68 15.62 -1.12
C GLU A 116 -9.57 15.98 -2.12
N ARG A 117 -8.77 14.99 -2.54
CA ARG A 117 -7.75 15.22 -3.58
C ARG A 117 -8.36 15.68 -4.90
N LEU A 118 -9.47 15.07 -5.31
CA LEU A 118 -10.17 15.48 -6.53
C LEU A 118 -10.71 16.92 -6.40
N MET A 119 -11.25 17.31 -5.25
CA MET A 119 -11.69 18.70 -5.01
C MET A 119 -10.54 19.69 -5.06
N GLU A 120 -9.40 19.35 -4.45
CA GLU A 120 -8.20 20.18 -4.49
C GLU A 120 -7.69 20.34 -5.94
N GLU A 121 -7.65 19.26 -6.72
CA GLU A 121 -7.27 19.29 -8.13
C GLU A 121 -8.24 20.14 -8.97
N LEU A 122 -9.55 20.01 -8.72
CA LEU A 122 -10.59 20.81 -9.39
C LEU A 122 -10.46 22.30 -9.11
N VAL A 123 -10.27 22.67 -7.84
CA VAL A 123 -10.08 24.08 -7.45
C VAL A 123 -8.77 24.61 -8.03
N SER A 124 -7.69 23.86 -7.96
CA SER A 124 -6.40 24.23 -8.56
C SER A 124 -6.54 24.49 -10.06
N ASN A 125 -7.22 23.60 -10.78
CA ASN A 125 -7.47 23.75 -12.22
C ASN A 125 -8.40 24.93 -12.51
N HIS A 126 -9.42 25.17 -11.68
CA HIS A 126 -10.28 26.33 -11.80
C HIS A 126 -9.48 27.64 -11.62
N VAL A 127 -8.69 27.76 -10.55
CA VAL A 127 -7.84 28.93 -10.28
C VAL A 127 -6.83 29.15 -11.41
N ARG A 128 -6.22 28.10 -11.92
CA ARG A 128 -5.32 28.19 -13.07
C ARG A 128 -6.03 28.72 -14.30
N SER A 129 -7.28 28.30 -14.53
CA SER A 129 -8.06 28.76 -15.67
C SER A 129 -8.46 30.25 -15.60
N LEU A 130 -8.45 30.86 -14.42
CA LEU A 130 -8.70 32.28 -14.26
C LEU A 130 -7.50 33.17 -14.66
N GLN A 131 -6.33 32.57 -14.90
CA GLN A 131 -5.17 33.31 -15.37
C GLN A 131 -5.38 33.76 -16.82
N VAL A 132 -4.62 34.78 -17.23
CA VAL A 132 -4.73 35.37 -18.58
C VAL A 132 -4.56 34.27 -19.65
N ASP A 133 -5.50 34.27 -20.62
CA ASP A 133 -5.55 33.36 -21.78
C ASP A 133 -5.68 31.86 -21.49
N HIS A 134 -6.04 31.46 -20.26
CA HIS A 134 -6.19 30.05 -19.88
C HIS A 134 -7.65 29.62 -19.62
N LEU A 135 -8.61 30.51 -19.79
CA LEU A 135 -10.00 30.23 -19.46
C LEU A 135 -10.61 29.16 -20.38
N SER A 136 -10.37 29.26 -21.69
CA SER A 136 -10.94 28.37 -22.70
C SER A 136 -10.00 28.08 -23.84
N ASP A 137 -9.98 26.85 -24.36
CA ASP A 137 -9.27 26.45 -25.57
C ASP A 137 -10.09 26.82 -26.82
N VAL A 138 -11.41 26.81 -26.70
CA VAL A 138 -12.35 27.31 -27.71
C VAL A 138 -13.28 28.31 -27.06
N ALA A 139 -13.15 29.58 -27.48
CA ALA A 139 -13.99 30.67 -27.01
C ALA A 139 -15.16 30.86 -27.99
N SER A 140 -16.37 30.52 -27.55
CA SER A 140 -17.59 30.73 -28.34
C SER A 140 -18.82 30.67 -27.42
N THR A 141 -19.78 31.50 -27.70
CA THR A 141 -21.12 31.44 -27.10
C THR A 141 -22.06 30.49 -27.84
N ASP A 142 -21.62 29.99 -29.01
CA ASP A 142 -22.40 29.07 -29.83
C ASP A 142 -21.98 27.60 -29.56
N GLN A 143 -22.95 26.83 -29.07
CA GLN A 143 -22.79 25.39 -28.85
C GLN A 143 -22.43 24.63 -30.16
N HIS A 144 -22.85 25.11 -31.31
CA HIS A 144 -22.53 24.53 -32.63
C HIS A 144 -21.05 24.69 -33.01
N THR A 145 -20.34 25.59 -32.34
CA THR A 145 -18.88 25.73 -32.44
C THR A 145 -18.16 24.92 -31.36
N VAL A 146 -18.62 24.99 -30.10
CA VAL A 146 -17.95 24.35 -28.97
C VAL A 146 -18.12 22.82 -29.01
N LYS A 147 -19.31 22.32 -29.36
CA LYS A 147 -19.59 20.89 -29.41
C LYS A 147 -18.73 20.14 -30.45
N PRO A 148 -18.60 20.55 -31.71
CA PRO A 148 -17.73 19.88 -32.67
C PRO A 148 -16.25 19.96 -32.30
N TRP A 149 -15.82 20.98 -31.56
CA TRP A 149 -14.42 21.13 -31.14
C TRP A 149 -13.96 19.97 -30.24
N PHE A 150 -14.87 19.40 -29.43
CA PHE A 150 -14.57 18.20 -28.60
C PHE A 150 -14.51 16.90 -29.40
N ASN A 151 -15.07 16.87 -30.63
CA ASN A 151 -15.07 15.68 -31.47
C ASN A 151 -13.65 15.25 -31.82
N GLY A 152 -13.34 13.96 -31.61
CA GLY A 152 -12.01 13.41 -31.87
C GLY A 152 -10.96 13.72 -30.78
N LYS A 153 -11.31 14.53 -29.78
CA LYS A 153 -10.44 14.84 -28.63
C LYS A 153 -10.86 14.10 -27.36
N LEU A 154 -12.13 13.69 -27.31
CA LEU A 154 -12.72 12.91 -26.23
C LEU A 154 -13.37 11.65 -26.83
N ASP A 155 -13.43 10.59 -26.04
CA ASP A 155 -14.13 9.33 -26.34
C ASP A 155 -15.63 9.38 -26.01
N PHE A 156 -16.12 10.55 -25.56
CA PHE A 156 -17.52 10.82 -25.23
C PHE A 156 -17.90 12.22 -25.72
N SER A 157 -19.21 12.48 -25.83
CA SER A 157 -19.73 13.81 -26.16
C SER A 157 -20.31 14.45 -24.90
N PRO A 158 -19.74 15.58 -24.42
CA PRO A 158 -20.32 16.28 -23.28
C PRO A 158 -21.70 16.85 -23.66
N PRO A 159 -22.67 16.84 -22.74
CA PRO A 159 -23.98 17.44 -22.98
C PRO A 159 -23.86 18.96 -22.95
N PHE A 160 -24.41 19.61 -23.95
CA PHE A 160 -24.47 21.07 -24.08
C PHE A 160 -25.88 21.54 -23.79
N ILE A 161 -26.03 22.43 -22.83
CA ILE A 161 -27.31 22.99 -22.44
C ILE A 161 -27.20 24.53 -22.52
N ASP A 162 -28.09 25.12 -23.26
CA ASP A 162 -28.16 26.58 -23.36
C ASP A 162 -28.92 27.13 -22.13
N LEU A 163 -28.18 27.83 -21.28
CA LEU A 163 -28.70 28.53 -20.11
C LEU A 163 -28.60 30.05 -20.23
N ALA A 164 -28.30 30.60 -21.44
CA ALA A 164 -28.25 32.03 -21.69
C ALA A 164 -29.57 32.75 -21.34
N PRO A 165 -30.76 32.17 -21.62
CA PRO A 165 -32.02 32.80 -21.22
C PRO A 165 -32.21 32.90 -19.70
N GLN A 166 -31.47 32.07 -18.92
CA GLN A 166 -31.49 32.04 -17.46
C GLN A 166 -30.36 32.89 -16.86
N GLY A 167 -29.57 33.59 -17.69
CA GLY A 167 -28.46 34.43 -17.24
C GLY A 167 -27.13 33.71 -17.06
N TYR A 168 -26.99 32.49 -17.61
CA TYR A 168 -25.76 31.69 -17.57
C TYR A 168 -25.31 31.33 -19.02
N PRO A 169 -24.86 32.30 -19.84
CA PRO A 169 -24.38 32.00 -21.18
C PRO A 169 -23.14 31.07 -21.13
N LEU A 170 -23.08 30.13 -22.06
CA LEU A 170 -21.86 29.41 -22.38
C LEU A 170 -20.87 30.41 -23.01
N ILE A 171 -19.61 30.39 -22.60
CA ILE A 171 -18.58 31.27 -23.14
C ILE A 171 -17.41 30.51 -23.79
N GLY A 172 -17.37 29.20 -23.64
CA GLY A 172 -16.35 28.37 -24.26
C GLY A 172 -16.24 26.97 -23.70
N GLY A 173 -15.21 26.27 -24.10
CA GLY A 173 -14.84 24.96 -23.59
C GLY A 173 -13.34 24.75 -23.61
N ARG A 174 -12.87 23.84 -22.81
CA ARG A 174 -11.49 23.37 -22.82
C ARG A 174 -11.41 21.88 -22.43
N LEU A 175 -10.26 21.29 -22.71
CA LEU A 175 -9.89 20.01 -22.15
C LEU A 175 -9.14 20.23 -20.85
N ASP A 176 -9.37 19.36 -19.89
CA ASP A 176 -8.60 19.33 -18.65
C ASP A 176 -8.25 17.89 -18.30
N TYR A 177 -7.34 17.71 -17.36
CA TYR A 177 -6.90 16.39 -16.91
C TYR A 177 -7.17 16.27 -15.41
N LEU A 178 -8.02 15.31 -15.04
CA LEU A 178 -8.44 15.09 -13.65
C LEU A 178 -8.37 13.61 -13.32
N ASN A 179 -7.78 13.30 -12.18
CA ASN A 179 -7.71 11.92 -11.66
C ASN A 179 -7.27 10.90 -12.73
N GLY A 180 -6.24 11.24 -13.51
CA GLY A 180 -5.67 10.35 -14.50
C GLY A 180 -6.45 10.22 -15.82
N ARG A 181 -7.43 11.11 -16.09
CA ARG A 181 -8.24 11.08 -17.34
C ARG A 181 -8.43 12.47 -17.92
N THR A 182 -8.65 12.51 -19.24
CA THR A 182 -9.09 13.73 -19.92
C THR A 182 -10.57 13.96 -19.67
N VAL A 183 -10.94 15.18 -19.31
CA VAL A 183 -12.30 15.59 -19.03
C VAL A 183 -12.69 16.80 -19.87
N ALA A 184 -13.99 16.93 -20.18
CA ALA A 184 -14.52 18.14 -20.78
C ALA A 184 -14.77 19.19 -19.71
N VAL A 185 -14.43 20.44 -19.98
CA VAL A 185 -14.83 21.60 -19.20
C VAL A 185 -15.65 22.54 -20.06
N LEU A 186 -16.92 22.69 -19.68
CA LEU A 186 -17.81 23.68 -20.26
C LEU A 186 -17.77 24.93 -19.39
N ILE A 187 -17.53 26.07 -20.00
CA ILE A 187 -17.34 27.30 -19.26
C ILE A 187 -18.57 28.19 -19.47
N TYR A 188 -19.31 28.34 -18.38
CA TYR A 188 -20.43 29.28 -18.34
C TYR A 188 -20.00 30.53 -17.57
N ARG A 189 -20.81 31.57 -17.64
CA ARG A 189 -20.57 32.83 -16.93
C ARG A 189 -21.87 33.34 -16.33
N HIS A 190 -21.79 33.81 -15.10
CA HIS A 190 -22.85 34.64 -14.54
C HIS A 190 -22.26 35.97 -14.08
N ASN A 191 -22.70 37.07 -14.70
CA ASN A 191 -22.08 38.38 -14.50
C ASN A 191 -20.56 38.32 -14.83
N GLN A 192 -19.71 38.53 -13.82
CA GLN A 192 -18.24 38.45 -13.97
C GLN A 192 -17.66 37.12 -13.46
N HIS A 193 -18.50 36.24 -12.89
CA HIS A 193 -18.07 34.98 -12.30
C HIS A 193 -18.12 33.85 -13.32
N PRO A 194 -16.98 33.24 -13.68
CA PRO A 194 -16.95 32.04 -14.49
C PRO A 194 -17.37 30.83 -13.68
N ILE A 195 -18.11 29.92 -14.34
CA ILE A 195 -18.52 28.64 -13.78
C ILE A 195 -17.88 27.57 -14.67
N ASN A 196 -16.98 26.78 -14.11
CA ASN A 196 -16.39 25.64 -14.79
C ASN A 196 -17.21 24.38 -14.49
N LEU A 197 -17.87 23.86 -15.50
CA LEU A 197 -18.59 22.60 -15.44
C LEU A 197 -17.72 21.49 -16.01
N TYR A 198 -17.13 20.67 -15.15
CA TYR A 198 -16.37 19.49 -15.50
C TYR A 198 -17.31 18.32 -15.77
N VAL A 199 -17.09 17.61 -16.87
CA VAL A 199 -17.94 16.49 -17.30
C VAL A 199 -17.08 15.32 -17.76
N TRP A 200 -17.42 14.13 -17.32
CA TRP A 200 -16.77 12.88 -17.76
C TRP A 200 -17.70 11.67 -17.58
N PRO A 201 -17.47 10.56 -18.31
CA PRO A 201 -18.21 9.32 -18.12
C PRO A 201 -18.00 8.76 -16.72
N SER A 202 -19.09 8.42 -16.03
CA SER A 202 -19.09 7.84 -14.68
C SER A 202 -19.82 6.51 -14.68
N ARG A 203 -19.25 5.53 -13.93
CA ARG A 203 -19.93 4.25 -13.66
C ARG A 203 -20.71 4.27 -12.34
N ASN A 204 -20.64 5.38 -11.63
CA ASN A 204 -21.39 5.53 -10.38
C ASN A 204 -22.89 5.64 -10.68
N PRO A 205 -23.74 5.17 -9.78
CA PRO A 205 -25.18 5.37 -9.90
C PRO A 205 -25.53 6.86 -9.92
N ASP A 206 -26.70 7.18 -10.46
CA ASP A 206 -27.20 8.55 -10.46
C ASP A 206 -27.29 9.08 -9.03
N MET A 207 -26.77 10.28 -8.80
CA MET A 207 -26.68 10.93 -7.49
C MET A 207 -27.24 12.35 -7.60
N THR A 208 -28.05 12.72 -6.62
CA THR A 208 -28.54 14.10 -6.50
C THR A 208 -27.43 15.09 -6.25
N PRO A 209 -27.58 16.37 -6.62
CA PRO A 209 -26.58 17.40 -6.41
C PRO A 209 -26.18 17.51 -4.94
N HIS A 210 -24.89 17.42 -4.68
CA HIS A 210 -24.28 17.59 -3.38
C HIS A 210 -23.36 18.82 -3.42
N ALA A 211 -23.61 19.78 -2.54
CA ALA A 211 -22.83 21.01 -2.46
C ALA A 211 -21.75 20.90 -1.38
N GLN A 212 -20.58 21.41 -1.69
CA GLN A 212 -19.42 21.46 -0.80
C GLN A 212 -18.61 22.72 -1.06
N ASP A 213 -18.02 23.28 0.00
CA ASP A 213 -17.16 24.46 -0.11
C ASP A 213 -15.70 24.05 0.08
N HIS A 214 -14.81 24.59 -0.76
CA HIS A 214 -13.39 24.31 -0.66
C HIS A 214 -12.58 25.55 -1.05
N GLN A 215 -11.70 26.01 -0.17
CA GLN A 215 -10.77 27.14 -0.40
C GLN A 215 -11.45 28.43 -0.95
N GLY A 216 -12.69 28.72 -0.51
CA GLY A 216 -13.44 29.90 -0.95
C GLY A 216 -14.22 29.72 -2.25
N PHE A 217 -14.18 28.53 -2.86
CA PHE A 217 -15.00 28.16 -4.00
C PHE A 217 -16.16 27.26 -3.60
N HIS A 218 -17.29 27.43 -4.26
CA HIS A 218 -18.44 26.55 -4.15
C HIS A 218 -18.37 25.47 -5.22
N ILE A 219 -18.56 24.22 -4.81
CA ILE A 219 -18.51 23.04 -5.67
C ILE A 219 -19.84 22.31 -5.54
N ILE A 220 -20.47 21.99 -6.67
CA ILE A 220 -21.65 21.12 -6.69
C ILE A 220 -21.37 19.95 -7.61
N MET A 221 -21.50 18.73 -7.06
CA MET A 221 -21.24 17.49 -7.77
C MET A 221 -22.50 16.64 -7.84
N TRP A 222 -22.71 15.95 -8.99
CA TRP A 222 -23.78 14.99 -9.18
C TRP A 222 -23.41 14.00 -10.29
N THR A 223 -24.18 12.93 -10.38
CA THR A 223 -24.07 11.94 -11.45
C THR A 223 -25.46 11.77 -12.08
N ALA A 224 -25.52 11.81 -13.39
CA ALA A 224 -26.76 11.63 -14.13
C ALA A 224 -26.49 11.01 -15.49
N SER A 225 -27.31 10.02 -15.90
CA SER A 225 -27.24 9.39 -17.23
C SER A 225 -25.85 8.87 -17.60
N GLY A 226 -25.12 8.27 -16.65
CA GLY A 226 -23.79 7.71 -16.85
C GLY A 226 -22.67 8.75 -16.97
N MET A 227 -22.95 10.01 -16.62
CA MET A 227 -21.98 11.11 -16.63
C MET A 227 -21.83 11.70 -15.22
N GLY A 228 -20.59 11.99 -14.84
CA GLY A 228 -20.27 12.76 -13.64
C GLY A 228 -20.12 14.24 -13.99
N TYR A 229 -20.67 15.08 -13.12
CA TYR A 229 -20.70 16.52 -13.26
C TYR A 229 -20.17 17.18 -11.99
N TRP A 230 -19.31 18.18 -12.17
CA TRP A 230 -18.79 18.99 -11.07
C TRP A 230 -18.76 20.46 -11.52
N ALA A 231 -19.60 21.26 -10.90
CA ALA A 231 -19.63 22.71 -11.12
C ALA A 231 -18.79 23.41 -10.06
N VAL A 232 -17.84 24.25 -10.48
CA VAL A 232 -16.92 24.99 -9.60
C VAL A 232 -16.99 26.48 -9.95
N SER A 233 -17.17 27.34 -8.95
CA SER A 233 -17.18 28.80 -9.10
C SER A 233 -16.97 29.50 -7.77
N ASP A 234 -16.56 30.77 -7.83
CA ASP A 234 -16.57 31.74 -6.75
C ASP A 234 -17.95 32.44 -6.59
N LEU A 235 -18.91 32.06 -7.43
CA LEU A 235 -20.29 32.56 -7.40
C LEU A 235 -20.98 32.19 -6.07
N ALA A 236 -21.88 33.00 -5.57
CA ALA A 236 -22.62 32.68 -4.35
C ALA A 236 -23.31 31.30 -4.43
N ALA A 237 -23.31 30.56 -3.31
CA ALA A 237 -23.77 29.16 -3.30
C ALA A 237 -25.21 28.95 -3.79
N ASN A 238 -26.11 29.90 -3.52
CA ASN A 238 -27.50 29.87 -4.00
C ASN A 238 -27.60 30.05 -5.53
N GLU A 239 -26.78 30.91 -6.12
CA GLU A 239 -26.74 31.15 -7.56
C GLU A 239 -26.14 29.96 -8.30
N LEU A 240 -25.08 29.33 -7.75
CA LEU A 240 -24.55 28.10 -8.30
C LEU A 240 -25.56 26.93 -8.22
N LYS A 241 -26.39 26.87 -7.16
CA LYS A 241 -27.51 25.91 -7.08
C LYS A 241 -28.57 26.18 -8.13
N LEU A 242 -28.91 27.42 -8.42
CA LEU A 242 -29.84 27.77 -9.49
C LEU A 242 -29.30 27.37 -10.87
N PHE A 243 -28.01 27.60 -11.13
CA PHE A 243 -27.35 27.13 -12.35
C PHE A 243 -27.49 25.62 -12.51
N VAL A 244 -27.15 24.83 -11.48
CA VAL A 244 -27.25 23.35 -11.52
C VAL A 244 -28.70 22.90 -11.70
N SER A 245 -29.64 23.57 -11.04
CA SER A 245 -31.08 23.26 -11.20
C SER A 245 -31.54 23.53 -12.63
N GLY A 246 -31.07 24.60 -13.26
CA GLY A 246 -31.31 24.91 -14.68
C GLY A 246 -30.76 23.81 -15.60
N LEU A 247 -29.53 23.35 -15.35
CA LEU A 247 -28.93 22.23 -16.09
C LEU A 247 -29.76 20.94 -15.99
N MET A 248 -30.26 20.64 -14.80
CA MET A 248 -31.05 19.42 -14.56
C MET A 248 -32.47 19.50 -15.15
N ALA A 249 -33.07 20.69 -15.16
CA ALA A 249 -34.42 20.89 -15.73
C ALA A 249 -34.43 20.87 -17.25
N SER A 250 -33.33 21.26 -17.87
CA SER A 250 -33.17 21.35 -19.33
C SER A 250 -32.59 20.03 -19.90
N LYS A 251 -33.13 18.88 -19.46
CA LYS A 251 -32.70 17.57 -20.03
C LYS A 251 -32.81 17.60 -21.56
N PRO A 252 -31.80 17.09 -22.30
CA PRO A 252 -31.87 16.93 -23.73
C PRO A 252 -32.93 15.92 -24.17
#